data_c87f0e2231853a4cf729091b5e09bc12
#
_entry.id   c87f0e2231853a4cf729091b5e09bc12
#
_cell.length_a   1.000
_cell.length_b   1.000
_cell.length_c   1.000
_cell.angle_alpha   90.00
_cell.angle_beta   90.00
_cell.angle_gamma   90.00
#
_symmetry.space_group_name_H-M   'P 1'
#
loop_
_entity.id
_entity.type
_entity.pdbx_description
1 polymer ?
#
loop_
_entity_poly.entity_id
_entity_poly.type
_entity_poly.pdbx_seq_one_letter_code
_entity_poly.pdbx_strand_id
1 'polypeptide(L)'
;MAVDPKGELYRRNACRMSKDYTVHVIDFRNMLASECVNVLSAPAELYLSGDPMRMKQGGEMLEDLAYTLYAESKSDPFWINSARSVFIAAAYALMECAQPEEINIASVQNLIMQGDRHYSGHGSTVFGRDTYLEHLMHHLPEDSIVSSELYSYISTASDTRG
;
A
#
# COMPACT_ATOMS: atom_id res chain seq x y z
N MET A 1 9.55 19.65 7.73
CA MET A 1 9.43 18.60 8.76
C MET A 1 10.57 18.76 9.76
N ALA A 2 10.31 18.65 11.07
CA ALA A 2 11.32 18.69 12.12
C ALA A 2 11.22 17.42 12.98
N VAL A 3 12.36 16.83 13.34
CA VAL A 3 12.42 15.69 14.27
C VAL A 3 12.76 16.22 15.65
N ASP A 4 11.91 15.92 16.65
CA ASP A 4 12.04 16.44 18.00
C ASP A 4 12.00 15.32 19.05
N PRO A 5 13.12 14.60 19.26
CA PRO A 5 13.17 13.41 20.12
C PRO A 5 12.78 13.67 21.58
N LYS A 6 12.93 14.92 22.06
CA LYS A 6 12.64 15.32 23.44
C LYS A 6 11.36 16.15 23.59
N GLY A 7 10.73 16.55 22.49
CA GLY A 7 9.57 17.42 22.47
C GLY A 7 9.87 18.88 22.86
N GLU A 8 11.14 19.29 22.83
CA GLU A 8 11.54 20.64 23.25
C GLU A 8 11.20 21.68 22.19
N LEU A 9 11.39 21.35 20.92
CA LEU A 9 11.07 22.23 19.79
C LEU A 9 9.57 22.50 19.74
N TYR A 10 8.76 21.47 19.89
CA TYR A 10 7.31 21.58 19.94
C TYR A 10 6.87 22.49 21.09
N ARG A 11 7.30 22.19 22.33
CA ARG A 11 6.92 22.98 23.52
C ARG A 11 7.30 24.46 23.43
N ARG A 12 8.43 24.79 22.80
CA ARG A 12 8.91 26.17 22.68
C ARG A 12 8.26 26.94 21.54
N ASN A 13 7.90 26.28 20.45
CA ASN A 13 7.59 26.97 19.20
C ASN A 13 6.16 26.70 18.69
N ALA A 14 5.46 25.64 19.10
CA ALA A 14 4.17 25.28 18.55
C ALA A 14 3.14 26.41 18.62
N CYS A 15 3.02 27.05 19.77
CA CYS A 15 2.09 28.18 19.97
C CYS A 15 2.41 29.42 19.10
N ARG A 16 3.69 29.62 18.77
CA ARG A 16 4.09 30.71 17.88
C ARG A 16 3.85 30.33 16.42
N MET A 17 4.20 29.10 16.05
CA MET A 17 4.07 28.62 14.68
C MET A 17 2.61 28.41 14.28
N SER A 18 1.74 28.04 15.21
CA SER A 18 0.31 27.83 14.94
C SER A 18 -0.45 29.11 14.54
N LYS A 19 0.17 30.28 14.66
CA LYS A 19 -0.40 31.55 14.18
C LYS A 19 -0.35 31.67 12.64
N ASP A 20 0.70 31.10 12.04
CA ASP A 20 1.00 31.24 10.62
C ASP A 20 0.92 29.89 9.86
N TYR A 21 0.94 28.76 10.60
CA TYR A 21 1.00 27.41 10.04
C TYR A 21 0.09 26.45 10.79
N THR A 22 -0.44 25.45 10.08
CA THR A 22 -1.02 24.27 10.72
C THR A 22 0.13 23.38 11.21
N VAL A 23 0.15 23.09 12.51
CA VAL A 23 1.20 22.27 13.14
C VAL A 23 0.66 20.87 13.36
N HIS A 24 1.15 19.92 12.58
CA HIS A 24 0.84 18.50 12.72
C HIS A 24 1.89 17.82 13.59
N VAL A 25 1.44 16.98 14.53
CA VAL A 25 2.32 16.28 15.49
C VAL A 25 2.12 14.79 15.39
N ILE A 26 3.20 14.08 15.06
CA ILE A 26 3.26 12.61 15.10
C ILE A 26 4.11 12.24 16.32
N ASP A 27 3.48 11.65 17.34
CA ASP A 27 4.15 11.24 18.58
C ASP A 27 4.05 9.72 18.78
N PHE A 28 5.13 9.01 18.47
CA PHE A 28 5.21 7.55 18.64
C PHE A 28 5.22 7.09 20.11
N ARG A 29 5.41 7.98 21.06
CA ARG A 29 5.37 7.68 22.51
C ARG A 29 3.98 7.83 23.10
N ASN A 30 3.17 8.70 22.51
CA ASN A 30 1.78 8.92 22.92
C ASN A 30 0.87 8.85 21.69
N MET A 31 0.65 7.64 21.21
CA MET A 31 -0.12 7.40 19.99
C MET A 31 -1.58 7.87 20.09
N LEU A 32 -2.14 7.95 21.30
CA LEU A 32 -3.53 8.43 21.51
C LEU A 32 -3.67 9.96 21.32
N ALA A 33 -2.58 10.71 21.48
CA ALA A 33 -2.54 12.15 21.24
C ALA A 33 -1.80 12.51 19.94
N SER A 34 -1.37 11.52 19.19
CA SER A 34 -0.70 11.67 17.90
C SER A 34 -1.70 11.83 16.78
N GLU A 35 -1.36 12.66 15.79
CA GLU A 35 -2.09 12.63 14.52
C GLU A 35 -1.73 11.38 13.73
N CYS A 36 -2.71 10.85 12.99
CA CYS A 36 -2.50 9.75 12.07
C CYS A 36 -2.13 10.29 10.69
N VAL A 37 -1.11 9.70 10.08
CA VAL A 37 -0.73 9.97 8.69
C VAL A 37 -0.98 8.73 7.85
N ASN A 38 -1.85 8.86 6.86
CA ASN A 38 -2.03 7.84 5.85
C ASN A 38 -1.03 8.08 4.71
N VAL A 39 0.02 7.28 4.65
CA VAL A 39 1.08 7.41 3.64
C VAL A 39 0.61 7.09 2.22
N LEU A 40 -0.55 6.42 2.08
CA LEU A 40 -1.16 6.13 0.78
C LEU A 40 -2.09 7.23 0.30
N SER A 41 -2.43 8.24 1.12
CA SER A 41 -3.38 9.27 0.70
C SER A 41 -2.90 10.08 -0.50
N ALA A 42 -1.64 10.51 -0.52
CA ALA A 42 -1.10 11.30 -1.61
C ALA A 42 -0.99 10.51 -2.94
N PRO A 43 -0.37 9.30 -2.98
CA PRO A 43 -0.36 8.50 -4.20
C PRO A 43 -1.78 8.11 -4.67
N ALA A 44 -2.70 7.80 -3.75
CA ALA A 44 -4.08 7.48 -4.11
C ALA A 44 -4.83 8.70 -4.71
N GLU A 45 -4.72 9.88 -4.11
CA GLU A 45 -5.31 11.11 -4.65
C GLU A 45 -4.81 11.42 -6.07
N LEU A 46 -3.53 11.25 -6.31
CA LEU A 46 -2.94 11.46 -7.63
C LEU A 46 -3.44 10.41 -8.63
N TYR A 47 -3.46 9.15 -8.24
CA TYR A 47 -3.93 8.06 -9.10
C TYR A 47 -5.41 8.21 -9.47
N LEU A 48 -6.27 8.49 -8.49
CA LEU A 48 -7.71 8.65 -8.68
C LEU A 48 -8.11 9.96 -9.38
N SER A 49 -7.16 10.85 -9.67
CA SER A 49 -7.45 12.13 -10.34
C SER A 49 -7.96 11.98 -11.78
N GLY A 50 -7.74 10.83 -12.43
CA GLY A 50 -8.07 10.59 -13.83
C GLY A 50 -7.17 11.32 -14.84
N ASP A 51 -6.21 12.14 -14.39
CA ASP A 51 -5.22 12.80 -15.22
C ASP A 51 -4.02 11.87 -15.43
N PRO A 52 -3.66 11.50 -16.68
CA PRO A 52 -2.58 10.55 -16.93
C PRO A 52 -1.22 10.95 -16.34
N MET A 53 -0.92 12.24 -16.29
CA MET A 53 0.33 12.75 -15.73
C MET A 53 0.35 12.58 -14.19
N ARG A 54 -0.76 12.92 -13.54
CA ARG A 54 -0.92 12.76 -12.08
C ARG A 54 -1.00 11.30 -11.68
N MET A 55 -1.69 10.47 -12.46
CA MET A 55 -1.72 9.01 -12.24
C MET A 55 -0.32 8.41 -12.27
N LYS A 56 0.50 8.79 -13.26
CA LYS A 56 1.90 8.36 -13.35
C LYS A 56 2.69 8.81 -12.12
N GLN A 57 2.55 10.06 -11.70
CA GLN A 57 3.21 10.59 -10.50
C GLN A 57 2.76 9.82 -9.23
N GLY A 58 1.49 9.47 -9.11
CA GLY A 58 0.96 8.65 -8.03
C GLY A 58 1.61 7.26 -8.00
N GLY A 59 1.79 6.64 -9.16
CA GLY A 59 2.50 5.36 -9.31
C GLY A 59 3.96 5.45 -8.87
N GLU A 60 4.70 6.46 -9.35
CA GLU A 60 6.09 6.70 -8.93
C GLU A 60 6.21 6.88 -7.41
N MET A 61 5.30 7.64 -6.80
CA MET A 61 5.27 7.80 -5.33
C MET A 61 4.97 6.48 -4.59
N LEU A 62 4.11 5.62 -5.16
CA LEU A 62 3.81 4.31 -4.59
C LEU A 62 5.02 3.37 -4.67
N GLU A 63 5.73 3.37 -5.79
CA GLU A 63 6.97 2.63 -5.96
C GLU A 63 8.04 3.09 -4.96
N ASP A 64 8.28 4.38 -4.83
CA ASP A 64 9.22 4.96 -3.86
C ASP A 64 8.86 4.57 -2.42
N LEU A 65 7.55 4.56 -2.10
CA LEU A 65 7.07 4.09 -0.80
C LEU A 65 7.39 2.60 -0.60
N ALA A 66 7.15 1.75 -1.59
CA ALA A 66 7.47 0.32 -1.54
C ALA A 66 8.97 0.09 -1.35
N TYR A 67 9.83 0.84 -2.07
CA TYR A 67 11.28 0.78 -1.89
C TYR A 67 11.72 1.23 -0.50
N THR A 68 11.02 2.20 0.10
CA THR A 68 11.32 2.68 1.45
C THR A 68 10.89 1.66 2.52
N LEU A 69 9.72 1.06 2.38
CA LEU A 69 9.18 0.07 3.32
C LEU A 69 9.97 -1.24 3.29
N TYR A 70 10.34 -1.68 2.08
CA TYR A 70 11.12 -2.90 1.85
C TYR A 70 12.54 -2.54 1.41
N ALA A 71 13.22 -1.74 2.24
CA ALA A 71 14.60 -1.37 2.00
C ALA A 71 15.50 -2.62 1.96
N GLU A 72 16.62 -2.53 1.25
CA GLU A 72 17.57 -3.62 1.11
C GLU A 72 18.02 -4.11 2.50
N SER A 73 17.72 -5.37 2.77
CA SER A 73 18.23 -6.10 3.93
C SER A 73 19.28 -7.10 3.45
N LYS A 74 19.87 -7.86 4.38
CA LYS A 74 20.76 -8.99 4.04
C LYS A 74 20.01 -10.18 3.42
N SER A 75 18.71 -10.04 3.16
CA SER A 75 17.87 -11.04 2.52
C SER A 75 18.11 -11.08 1.01
N ASP A 76 17.80 -12.21 0.39
CA ASP A 76 17.89 -12.38 -1.05
C ASP A 76 17.04 -11.30 -1.76
N PRO A 77 17.61 -10.58 -2.74
CA PRO A 77 16.91 -9.56 -3.53
C PRO A 77 15.59 -10.05 -4.14
N PHE A 78 15.50 -11.32 -4.47
CA PHE A 78 14.30 -11.96 -5.00
C PHE A 78 13.09 -11.79 -4.06
N TRP A 79 13.24 -12.10 -2.77
CA TRP A 79 12.15 -11.99 -1.80
C TRP A 79 11.73 -10.54 -1.54
N ILE A 80 12.70 -9.63 -1.56
CA ILE A 80 12.44 -8.21 -1.37
C ILE A 80 11.63 -7.67 -2.56
N ASN A 81 12.02 -8.00 -3.79
CA ASN A 81 11.30 -7.55 -4.98
C ASN A 81 9.90 -8.14 -5.05
N SER A 82 9.73 -9.43 -4.70
CA SER A 82 8.40 -10.04 -4.62
C SER A 82 7.50 -9.36 -3.58
N ALA A 83 8.04 -8.98 -2.41
CA ALA A 83 7.29 -8.25 -1.42
C ALA A 83 6.89 -6.84 -1.88
N ARG A 84 7.75 -6.16 -2.63
CA ARG A 84 7.43 -4.86 -3.26
C ARG A 84 6.31 -4.99 -4.27
N SER A 85 6.41 -5.96 -5.20
CA SER A 85 5.39 -6.18 -6.23
C SER A 85 4.02 -6.50 -5.63
N VAL A 86 3.95 -7.37 -4.62
CA VAL A 86 2.66 -7.70 -3.98
C VAL A 86 2.08 -6.50 -3.23
N PHE A 87 2.93 -5.68 -2.59
CA PHE A 87 2.47 -4.45 -1.93
C PHE A 87 1.90 -3.45 -2.94
N ILE A 88 2.61 -3.22 -4.06
CA ILE A 88 2.19 -2.32 -5.13
C ILE A 88 0.88 -2.80 -5.75
N ALA A 89 0.78 -4.10 -6.10
CA ALA A 89 -0.43 -4.69 -6.65
C ALA A 89 -1.63 -4.55 -5.71
N ALA A 90 -1.45 -4.84 -4.42
CA ALA A 90 -2.52 -4.71 -3.42
C ALA A 90 -2.94 -3.25 -3.21
N ALA A 91 -2.00 -2.30 -3.25
CA ALA A 91 -2.32 -0.88 -3.15
C ALA A 91 -3.11 -0.39 -4.37
N TYR A 92 -2.72 -0.75 -5.59
CA TYR A 92 -3.48 -0.43 -6.80
C TYR A 92 -4.87 -1.08 -6.79
N ALA A 93 -4.98 -2.35 -6.38
CA ALA A 93 -6.27 -3.02 -6.26
C ALA A 93 -7.22 -2.28 -5.31
N LEU A 94 -6.73 -1.77 -4.19
CA LEU A 94 -7.52 -0.92 -3.30
C LEU A 94 -7.89 0.41 -3.95
N MET A 95 -6.98 1.06 -4.67
CA MET A 95 -7.27 2.31 -5.38
C MET A 95 -8.35 2.14 -6.46
N GLU A 96 -8.44 0.97 -7.09
CA GLU A 96 -9.44 0.69 -8.13
C GLU A 96 -10.79 0.23 -7.56
N CYS A 97 -10.81 -0.44 -6.39
CA CYS A 97 -11.98 -1.14 -5.89
C CYS A 97 -12.55 -0.59 -4.57
N ALA A 98 -11.75 0.11 -3.77
CA ALA A 98 -12.13 0.54 -2.42
C ALA A 98 -12.57 2.01 -2.37
N GLN A 99 -13.26 2.38 -1.29
CA GLN A 99 -13.56 3.80 -1.04
C GLN A 99 -12.28 4.53 -0.59
N PRO A 100 -12.13 5.84 -0.84
CA PRO A 100 -10.92 6.60 -0.49
C PRO A 100 -10.50 6.45 0.98
N GLU A 101 -11.44 6.33 1.90
CA GLU A 101 -11.21 6.19 3.34
C GLU A 101 -10.63 4.82 3.71
N GLU A 102 -10.82 3.83 2.86
CA GLU A 102 -10.35 2.46 3.04
C GLU A 102 -8.93 2.26 2.48
N ILE A 103 -8.42 3.20 1.69
CA ILE A 103 -7.09 3.11 1.08
C ILE A 103 -6.03 3.50 2.12
N ASN A 104 -5.51 2.51 2.83
CA ASN A 104 -4.49 2.68 3.85
C ASN A 104 -3.63 1.41 4.01
N ILE A 105 -2.52 1.52 4.72
CA ILE A 105 -1.57 0.40 4.92
C ILE A 105 -2.22 -0.83 5.59
N ALA A 106 -3.14 -0.62 6.53
CA ALA A 106 -3.80 -1.74 7.20
C ALA A 106 -4.71 -2.51 6.23
N SER A 107 -5.38 -1.81 5.32
CA SER A 107 -6.19 -2.43 4.27
C SER A 107 -5.32 -3.18 3.26
N VAL A 108 -4.17 -2.63 2.85
CA VAL A 108 -3.19 -3.34 2.01
C VAL A 108 -2.73 -4.62 2.68
N GLN A 109 -2.31 -4.54 3.95
CA GLN A 109 -1.88 -5.71 4.70
C GLN A 109 -3.01 -6.75 4.83
N ASN A 110 -4.23 -6.32 5.11
CA ASN A 110 -5.38 -7.21 5.20
C ASN A 110 -5.68 -7.89 3.85
N LEU A 111 -5.64 -7.15 2.74
CA LEU A 111 -5.82 -7.71 1.40
C LEU A 111 -4.77 -8.78 1.10
N ILE A 112 -3.50 -8.54 1.39
CA ILE A 112 -2.42 -9.51 1.18
C ILE A 112 -2.66 -10.75 2.06
N MET A 113 -2.95 -10.58 3.36
CA MET A 113 -3.14 -11.70 4.29
C MET A 113 -4.39 -12.53 3.98
N GLN A 114 -5.47 -11.91 3.49
CA GLN A 114 -6.69 -12.62 3.13
C GLN A 114 -6.62 -13.15 1.69
N GLY A 115 -5.89 -12.45 0.83
CA GLY A 115 -5.80 -12.75 -0.59
C GLY A 115 -5.16 -14.10 -0.91
N ASP A 116 -4.29 -14.61 -0.03
CA ASP A 116 -3.66 -15.94 -0.15
C ASP A 116 -4.59 -17.09 0.33
N ARG A 117 -5.78 -16.80 0.83
CA ARG A 117 -6.77 -17.82 1.20
C ARG A 117 -7.47 -18.34 -0.04
N HIS A 118 -7.80 -19.65 -0.01
CA HIS A 118 -8.57 -20.27 -1.09
C HIS A 118 -9.96 -19.64 -1.22
N TYR A 119 -10.28 -19.28 -2.46
CA TYR A 119 -11.60 -18.75 -2.79
C TYR A 119 -12.64 -19.88 -2.78
N SER A 120 -13.64 -19.75 -1.91
CA SER A 120 -14.79 -20.64 -1.85
C SER A 120 -16.07 -19.87 -2.19
N GLY A 121 -16.23 -19.52 -3.48
CA GLY A 121 -17.43 -18.81 -3.95
C GLY A 121 -18.66 -19.73 -3.97
N HIS A 122 -19.82 -19.21 -3.58
CA HIS A 122 -21.11 -19.90 -3.76
C HIS A 122 -21.39 -20.04 -5.26
N GLY A 123 -21.45 -21.29 -5.75
CA GLY A 123 -21.79 -21.61 -7.14
C GLY A 123 -20.61 -22.04 -8.03
N SER A 124 -19.39 -22.04 -7.54
CA SER A 124 -18.26 -22.62 -8.25
C SER A 124 -18.33 -24.13 -8.22
N THR A 125 -18.71 -24.75 -9.34
CA THR A 125 -18.64 -26.21 -9.57
C THR A 125 -17.21 -26.68 -9.90
N VAL A 126 -16.28 -25.77 -9.99
CA VAL A 126 -14.84 -26.04 -10.13
C VAL A 126 -14.27 -26.05 -8.72
N PHE A 127 -13.68 -27.16 -8.32
CA PHE A 127 -12.91 -27.27 -7.09
C PHE A 127 -11.79 -26.21 -7.15
N GLY A 128 -12.10 -25.01 -6.58
CA GLY A 128 -11.21 -23.87 -6.67
C GLY A 128 -9.95 -24.12 -5.88
N ARG A 129 -8.86 -24.28 -6.60
CA ARG A 129 -7.51 -24.17 -6.05
C ARG A 129 -7.05 -22.72 -5.99
N ASP A 130 -7.83 -21.81 -6.60
CA ASP A 130 -7.49 -20.42 -6.74
C ASP A 130 -7.61 -19.67 -5.41
N THR A 131 -6.65 -18.83 -5.15
CA THR A 131 -6.69 -17.87 -4.04
C THR A 131 -7.59 -16.68 -4.41
N TYR A 132 -7.92 -15.83 -3.43
CA TYR A 132 -8.65 -14.59 -3.71
C TYR A 132 -7.87 -13.64 -4.65
N LEU A 133 -6.54 -13.61 -4.55
CA LEU A 133 -5.71 -12.80 -5.46
C LEU A 133 -5.72 -13.34 -6.90
N GLU A 134 -5.65 -14.65 -7.07
CA GLU A 134 -5.80 -15.29 -8.40
C GLU A 134 -7.19 -15.03 -8.97
N HIS A 135 -8.23 -15.15 -8.15
CA HIS A 135 -9.60 -14.84 -8.56
C HIS A 135 -9.76 -13.37 -8.95
N LEU A 136 -9.20 -12.44 -8.18
CA LEU A 136 -9.20 -11.02 -8.52
C LEU A 136 -8.51 -10.76 -9.86
N MET A 137 -7.34 -11.34 -10.09
CA MET A 137 -6.58 -11.21 -11.34
C MET A 137 -7.39 -11.64 -12.57
N HIS A 138 -8.16 -12.72 -12.47
CA HIS A 138 -8.99 -13.21 -13.58
C HIS A 138 -10.19 -12.30 -13.90
N HIS A 139 -10.56 -11.39 -13.02
CA HIS A 139 -11.69 -10.45 -13.21
C HIS A 139 -11.23 -9.04 -13.62
N LEU A 140 -9.93 -8.77 -13.58
CA LEU A 140 -9.36 -7.51 -14.01
C LEU A 140 -9.05 -7.52 -15.51
N PRO A 141 -9.07 -6.37 -16.19
CA PRO A 141 -8.59 -6.26 -17.57
C PRO A 141 -7.13 -6.75 -17.68
N GLU A 142 -6.79 -7.41 -18.79
CA GLU A 142 -5.44 -7.94 -19.02
C GLU A 142 -4.36 -6.84 -19.07
N ASP A 143 -4.75 -5.63 -19.47
CA ASP A 143 -3.90 -4.43 -19.54
C ASP A 143 -3.86 -3.64 -18.23
N SER A 144 -4.50 -4.12 -17.17
CA SER A 144 -4.46 -3.51 -15.85
C SER A 144 -3.06 -3.63 -15.22
N ILE A 145 -2.59 -2.53 -14.62
CA ILE A 145 -1.36 -2.52 -13.82
C ILE A 145 -1.45 -3.55 -12.68
N VAL A 146 -2.63 -3.67 -12.07
CA VAL A 146 -2.89 -4.65 -10.99
C VAL A 146 -2.70 -6.08 -11.49
N SER A 147 -3.23 -6.42 -12.68
CA SER A 147 -3.05 -7.74 -13.28
C SER A 147 -1.58 -8.05 -13.54
N SER A 148 -0.81 -7.10 -14.06
CA SER A 148 0.62 -7.25 -14.34
C SER A 148 1.43 -7.52 -13.07
N GLU A 149 1.22 -6.74 -12.02
CA GLU A 149 1.92 -6.86 -10.74
C GLU A 149 1.53 -8.15 -9.99
N LEU A 150 0.23 -8.50 -9.98
CA LEU A 150 -0.24 -9.75 -9.39
C LEU A 150 0.29 -10.98 -10.13
N TYR A 151 0.36 -10.94 -11.46
CA TYR A 151 0.92 -12.03 -12.25
C TYR A 151 2.39 -12.28 -11.90
N SER A 152 3.17 -11.23 -11.75
CA SER A 152 4.56 -11.32 -11.29
C SER A 152 4.68 -12.00 -9.93
N TYR A 153 3.82 -11.64 -8.97
CA TYR A 153 3.80 -12.27 -7.64
C TYR A 153 3.37 -13.75 -7.69
N ILE A 154 2.28 -14.07 -8.39
CA ILE A 154 1.71 -15.42 -8.44
C ILE A 154 2.67 -16.39 -9.16
N SER A 155 3.29 -15.97 -10.28
CA SER A 155 4.28 -16.77 -10.99
C SER A 155 5.47 -17.11 -10.11
N THR A 156 5.95 -16.13 -9.35
CA THR A 156 7.04 -16.30 -8.39
C THR A 156 6.67 -17.27 -7.25
N ALA A 157 5.44 -17.16 -6.71
CA ALA A 157 4.95 -18.03 -5.65
C ALA A 157 4.73 -19.48 -6.13
N SER A 158 4.38 -19.69 -7.41
CA SER A 158 4.21 -21.03 -7.98
C SER A 158 5.54 -21.76 -8.13
N ASP A 159 6.60 -21.07 -8.54
CA ASP A 159 7.95 -21.65 -8.70
C ASP A 159 8.58 -22.08 -7.37
N THR A 160 8.15 -21.48 -6.26
CA THR A 160 8.65 -21.85 -4.92
C THR A 160 7.84 -22.96 -4.24
N ARG A 161 6.66 -23.32 -4.76
CA ARG A 161 5.81 -24.43 -4.26
C ARG A 161 6.05 -25.77 -4.97
N GLY A 162 6.89 -25.79 -6.01
CA GLY A 162 7.37 -27.00 -6.72
C GLY A 162 8.61 -27.54 -6.05
#